data_4e1b731fbe1824c6eee3d3a3ea7b6c97
#
_entry.id   4e1b731fbe1824c6eee3d3a3ea7b6c97
#
_cell.length_a   1.000
_cell.length_b   1.000
_cell.length_c   1.000
_cell.angle_alpha   90.00
_cell.angle_beta   90.00
_cell.angle_gamma   90.00
#
_symmetry.space_group_name_H-M   'P 1'
#
loop_
_entity.id
_entity.type
_entity.pdbx_description
1 polymer ?
#
loop_
_entity_poly.entity_id
_entity_poly.type
_entity_poly.pdbx_seq_one_letter_code
_entity_poly.pdbx_strand_id
1 'polypeptide(L)'
;MDRDNLRGFAIIIAIAAVATVFFGVSAAIASAILGAISLIFICLLWYFGYGWYHRNRMAISLMPDRQRNILYLGLGAVTVSAALYSLAQFNLITLGAFEVPLVAAFFGGLFAMYYAWNESKRYYL
;
A
#
# COMPACT_ATOMS: atom_id res chain seq x y z
N MET A 1 8.47 15.59 0.45
CA MET A 1 9.53 14.60 0.26
C MET A 1 10.24 14.87 -1.04
N ASP A 2 11.53 14.93 -1.00
CA ASP A 2 12.33 15.24 -2.18
C ASP A 2 12.35 14.08 -3.16
N ARG A 3 12.48 14.42 -4.45
CA ARG A 3 12.62 13.41 -5.50
C ARG A 3 13.83 12.51 -5.27
N ASP A 4 14.89 13.05 -4.64
CA ASP A 4 16.11 12.30 -4.36
C ASP A 4 15.85 11.18 -3.35
N ASN A 5 15.04 11.41 -2.33
CA ASN A 5 14.67 10.38 -1.36
C ASN A 5 13.84 9.28 -2.00
N LEU A 6 12.89 9.65 -2.86
CA LEU A 6 12.06 8.69 -3.58
C LEU A 6 12.90 7.86 -4.55
N ARG A 7 13.83 8.52 -5.26
CA ARG A 7 14.73 7.84 -6.18
C ARG A 7 15.66 6.87 -5.45
N GLY A 8 16.23 7.29 -4.33
CA GLY A 8 17.07 6.43 -3.52
C GLY A 8 16.34 5.21 -3.01
N PHE A 9 15.10 5.40 -2.57
CA PHE A 9 14.27 4.30 -2.10
C PHE A 9 13.96 3.30 -3.22
N ALA A 10 13.63 3.80 -4.41
CA ALA A 10 13.37 2.95 -5.58
C ALA A 10 14.61 2.16 -5.99
N ILE A 11 15.79 2.76 -5.92
CA ILE A 11 17.06 2.09 -6.22
C ILE A 11 17.31 0.95 -5.22
N ILE A 12 17.06 1.17 -3.93
CA ILE A 12 17.24 0.14 -2.90
C ILE A 12 16.33 -1.05 -3.18
N ILE A 13 15.07 -0.80 -3.50
CA ILE A 13 14.11 -1.87 -3.83
C ILE A 13 14.57 -2.64 -5.07
N ALA A 14 15.02 -1.94 -6.11
CA ALA A 14 15.50 -2.57 -7.34
C ALA A 14 16.73 -3.43 -7.09
N ILE A 15 17.69 -2.94 -6.30
CA ILE A 15 18.90 -3.68 -5.95
C ILE A 15 18.54 -4.95 -5.15
N ALA A 16 17.62 -4.84 -4.19
CA ALA A 16 17.19 -5.97 -3.40
C ALA A 16 16.54 -7.05 -4.27
N ALA A 17 15.69 -6.64 -5.21
CA ALA A 17 15.03 -7.57 -6.14
C ALA A 17 16.03 -8.27 -7.05
N VAL A 18 16.98 -7.52 -7.63
CA VAL A 18 18.02 -8.08 -8.49
C VAL A 18 18.91 -9.03 -7.72
N ALA A 19 19.34 -8.65 -6.51
CA ALA A 19 20.18 -9.50 -5.68
C ALA A 19 19.48 -10.81 -5.33
N THR A 20 18.18 -10.77 -5.04
CA THR A 20 17.40 -11.97 -4.74
C THR A 20 17.37 -12.93 -5.93
N VAL A 21 17.22 -12.39 -7.15
CA VAL A 21 17.17 -13.20 -8.37
C VAL A 21 18.54 -13.80 -8.71
N PHE A 22 19.61 -12.99 -8.64
CA PHE A 22 20.92 -13.40 -9.14
C PHE A 22 21.72 -14.27 -8.16
N PHE A 23 21.55 -14.06 -6.85
CA PHE A 23 22.36 -14.78 -5.87
C PHE A 23 21.71 -16.04 -5.34
N GLY A 24 20.54 -16.43 -5.89
CA GLY A 24 19.88 -17.68 -5.52
C GLY A 24 19.58 -17.77 -4.03
N VAL A 25 19.11 -16.69 -3.44
CA VAL A 25 18.80 -16.62 -2.01
C VAL A 25 17.73 -17.67 -1.67
N SER A 26 17.83 -18.28 -0.49
CA SER A 26 16.85 -19.27 -0.07
C SER A 26 15.43 -18.68 -0.04
N ALA A 27 14.41 -19.53 -0.23
CA ALA A 27 13.02 -19.10 -0.24
C ALA A 27 12.64 -18.38 1.05
N ALA A 28 13.19 -18.81 2.20
CA ALA A 28 12.93 -18.18 3.48
C ALA A 28 13.44 -16.73 3.54
N ILE A 29 14.64 -16.49 3.02
CA ILE A 29 15.22 -15.16 2.98
C ILE A 29 14.46 -14.27 1.99
N ALA A 30 14.09 -14.80 0.83
CA ALA A 30 13.30 -14.09 -0.16
C ALA A 30 11.94 -13.68 0.42
N SER A 31 11.28 -14.56 1.15
CA SER A 31 10.00 -14.24 1.82
C SER A 31 10.18 -13.16 2.87
N ALA A 32 11.25 -13.22 3.66
CA ALA A 32 11.53 -12.19 4.67
C ALA A 32 11.75 -10.81 4.03
N ILE A 33 12.46 -10.77 2.89
CA ILE A 33 12.68 -9.52 2.15
C ILE A 33 11.37 -8.96 1.64
N LEU A 34 10.51 -9.80 1.07
CA LEU A 34 9.19 -9.36 0.59
C LEU A 34 8.31 -8.85 1.73
N GLY A 35 8.35 -9.52 2.87
CA GLY A 35 7.62 -9.07 4.06
C GLY A 35 8.11 -7.73 4.55
N ALA A 36 9.42 -7.52 4.58
CA ALA A 36 10.01 -6.23 4.98
C ALA A 36 9.62 -5.11 4.02
N ILE A 37 9.64 -5.39 2.71
CA ILE A 37 9.22 -4.41 1.69
C ILE A 37 7.76 -4.03 1.90
N SER A 38 6.89 -5.00 2.19
CA SER A 38 5.47 -4.74 2.44
C SER A 38 5.25 -3.88 3.68
N LEU A 39 5.99 -4.13 4.76
CA LEU A 39 5.92 -3.32 5.98
C LEU A 39 6.38 -1.89 5.73
N ILE A 40 7.48 -1.72 5.00
CA ILE A 40 7.97 -0.40 4.62
C ILE A 40 6.93 0.33 3.78
N PHE A 41 6.28 -0.38 2.86
CA PHE A 41 5.20 0.19 2.04
C PHE A 41 4.05 0.71 2.91
N ILE A 42 3.63 -0.07 3.92
CA ILE A 42 2.56 0.35 4.84
C ILE A 42 2.98 1.62 5.59
N CYS A 43 4.20 1.65 6.11
CA CYS A 43 4.71 2.81 6.85
C CYS A 43 4.72 4.06 5.96
N LEU A 44 5.17 3.92 4.71
CA LEU A 44 5.19 5.03 3.77
C LEU A 44 3.78 5.47 3.39
N LEU A 45 2.88 4.51 3.17
CA LEU A 45 1.48 4.81 2.86
C LEU A 45 0.85 5.67 3.94
N TRP A 46 1.03 5.30 5.21
CA TRP A 46 0.48 6.06 6.32
C TRP A 46 1.16 7.39 6.53
N TYR A 47 2.49 7.45 6.34
CA TYR A 47 3.23 8.70 6.45
C TYR A 47 2.77 9.71 5.39
N PHE A 48 2.75 9.28 4.13
CA PHE A 48 2.30 10.17 3.04
C PHE A 48 0.81 10.43 3.11
N GLY A 49 0.03 9.42 3.49
CA GLY A 49 -1.41 9.57 3.64
C GLY A 49 -1.78 10.56 4.71
N TYR A 50 -1.05 10.57 5.82
CA TYR A 50 -1.27 11.52 6.90
C TYR A 50 -0.98 12.95 6.43
N GLY A 51 0.16 13.16 5.75
CA GLY A 51 0.50 14.47 5.21
C GLY A 51 -0.51 14.94 4.16
N TRP A 52 -0.91 14.03 3.28
CA TRP A 52 -1.93 14.32 2.29
C TRP A 52 -3.27 14.67 2.94
N TYR A 53 -3.65 13.93 3.96
CA TYR A 53 -4.89 14.18 4.70
C TYR A 53 -4.91 15.58 5.29
N HIS A 54 -3.80 15.99 5.93
CA HIS A 54 -3.70 17.33 6.51
C HIS A 54 -3.81 18.42 5.47
N ARG A 55 -3.16 18.24 4.34
CA ARG A 55 -3.20 19.23 3.27
C ARG A 55 -4.57 19.35 2.62
N ASN A 56 -5.31 18.23 2.57
CA ASN A 56 -6.61 18.17 1.91
C ASN A 56 -7.75 17.98 2.91
N ARG A 57 -7.54 18.37 4.15
CA ARG A 57 -8.51 18.17 5.22
C ARG A 57 -9.86 18.82 4.90
N MET A 58 -9.85 20.05 4.38
CA MET A 58 -11.09 20.71 4.02
C MET A 58 -11.80 20.04 2.86
N ALA A 59 -11.04 19.61 1.85
CA ALA A 59 -11.61 18.91 0.71
C ALA A 59 -12.28 17.61 1.16
N ILE A 60 -11.63 16.88 2.06
CA ILE A 60 -12.19 15.62 2.58
C ILE A 60 -13.45 15.87 3.39
N SER A 61 -13.48 16.90 4.21
CA SER A 61 -14.66 17.24 5.01
C SER A 61 -15.86 17.66 4.17
N LEU A 62 -15.61 18.22 2.97
CA LEU A 62 -16.65 18.62 2.04
C LEU A 62 -17.10 17.48 1.12
N MET A 63 -16.40 16.36 1.11
CA MET A 63 -16.77 15.22 0.29
C MET A 63 -18.13 14.67 0.70
N PRO A 64 -18.96 14.22 -0.27
CA PRO A 64 -20.16 13.46 0.06
C PRO A 64 -19.81 12.23 0.90
N ASP A 65 -20.70 11.86 1.81
CA ASP A 65 -20.46 10.75 2.75
C ASP A 65 -20.12 9.46 2.02
N ARG A 66 -20.76 9.22 0.87
CA ARG A 66 -20.51 8.01 0.07
C ARG A 66 -19.06 7.92 -0.40
N GLN A 67 -18.52 9.00 -0.98
CA GLN A 67 -17.13 9.01 -1.47
C GLN A 67 -16.13 8.92 -0.33
N ARG A 68 -16.42 9.61 0.77
CA ARG A 68 -15.56 9.55 1.96
C ARG A 68 -15.50 8.15 2.53
N ASN A 69 -16.65 7.47 2.61
CA ASN A 69 -16.70 6.10 3.10
C ASN A 69 -15.94 5.15 2.18
N ILE A 70 -16.08 5.32 0.86
CA ILE A 70 -15.33 4.50 -0.11
C ILE A 70 -13.83 4.73 0.04
N LEU A 71 -13.40 5.98 0.24
CA LEU A 71 -12.00 6.30 0.44
C LEU A 71 -11.43 5.61 1.68
N TYR A 72 -12.14 5.70 2.81
CA TYR A 72 -11.69 5.07 4.06
C TYR A 72 -11.71 3.54 3.98
N LEU A 73 -12.72 2.96 3.33
CA LEU A 73 -12.79 1.52 3.12
C LEU A 73 -11.64 1.04 2.24
N GLY A 74 -11.33 1.78 1.18
CA GLY A 74 -10.19 1.47 0.32
C GLY A 74 -8.87 1.51 1.08
N LEU A 75 -8.66 2.54 1.88
CA LEU A 75 -7.46 2.67 2.70
C LEU A 75 -7.34 1.50 3.70
N GLY A 76 -8.44 1.16 4.36
CA GLY A 76 -8.47 0.03 5.28
C GLY A 76 -8.18 -1.29 4.60
N ALA A 77 -8.78 -1.53 3.43
CA ALA A 77 -8.55 -2.74 2.65
C ALA A 77 -7.09 -2.88 2.24
N VAL A 78 -6.47 -1.79 1.74
CA VAL A 78 -5.06 -1.78 1.36
C VAL A 78 -4.17 -2.08 2.55
N THR A 79 -4.42 -1.42 3.69
CA THR A 79 -3.60 -1.57 4.90
C THR A 79 -3.70 -3.00 5.44
N VAL A 80 -4.92 -3.52 5.58
CA VAL A 80 -5.13 -4.87 6.12
C VAL A 80 -4.53 -5.92 5.19
N SER A 81 -4.75 -5.78 3.88
CA SER A 81 -4.22 -6.73 2.89
C SER A 81 -2.69 -6.76 2.93
N ALA A 82 -2.05 -5.60 2.97
CA ALA A 82 -0.60 -5.51 3.01
C ALA A 82 -0.06 -6.07 4.32
N ALA A 83 -0.73 -5.81 5.44
CA ALA A 83 -0.33 -6.33 6.74
C ALA A 83 -0.40 -7.86 6.79
N LEU A 84 -1.50 -8.44 6.32
CA LEU A 84 -1.66 -9.89 6.27
C LEU A 84 -0.64 -10.53 5.34
N TYR A 85 -0.39 -9.91 4.19
CA TYR A 85 0.63 -10.40 3.27
C TYR A 85 2.02 -10.41 3.92
N SER A 86 2.36 -9.34 4.65
CA SER A 86 3.64 -9.26 5.36
C SER A 86 3.78 -10.38 6.40
N LEU A 87 2.72 -10.62 7.19
CA LEU A 87 2.72 -11.68 8.18
C LEU A 87 2.90 -13.06 7.53
N ALA A 88 2.26 -13.27 6.37
CA ALA A 88 2.41 -14.53 5.64
C ALA A 88 3.83 -14.72 5.12
N GLN A 89 4.46 -13.64 4.66
CA GLN A 89 5.84 -13.71 4.17
C GLN A 89 6.84 -14.01 5.28
N PHE A 90 6.54 -13.61 6.52
CA PHE A 90 7.36 -13.97 7.68
C PHE A 90 7.00 -15.33 8.28
N ASN A 91 6.09 -16.08 7.64
CA ASN A 91 5.62 -17.39 8.10
C ASN A 91 4.91 -17.36 9.45
N LEU A 92 4.38 -16.22 9.83
CA LEU A 92 3.59 -16.07 11.07
C LEU A 92 2.16 -16.57 10.88
N ILE A 93 1.64 -16.48 9.65
CA ILE A 93 0.32 -17.00 9.28
C ILE A 93 0.41 -17.68 7.93
N THR A 94 -0.58 -18.53 7.65
CA THR A 94 -0.69 -19.21 6.35
C THR A 94 -1.94 -18.70 5.65
N LEU A 95 -1.77 -18.11 4.46
CA LEU A 95 -2.89 -17.57 3.70
C LEU A 95 -3.63 -18.64 2.90
N GLY A 96 -2.88 -19.57 2.30
CA GLY A 96 -3.48 -20.62 1.49
C GLY A 96 -4.38 -20.07 0.39
N ALA A 97 -5.65 -20.49 0.40
CA ALA A 97 -6.63 -20.04 -0.59
C ALA A 97 -7.00 -18.55 -0.45
N PHE A 98 -6.69 -17.92 0.67
CA PHE A 98 -6.99 -16.49 0.88
C PHE A 98 -6.01 -15.56 0.18
N GLU A 99 -4.93 -16.08 -0.40
CA GLU A 99 -3.93 -15.26 -1.08
C GLU A 99 -4.54 -14.48 -2.24
N VAL A 100 -5.33 -15.15 -3.08
CA VAL A 100 -5.95 -14.52 -4.25
C VAL A 100 -6.96 -13.45 -3.85
N PRO A 101 -7.92 -13.71 -2.94
CA PRO A 101 -8.81 -12.65 -2.45
C PRO A 101 -8.06 -11.48 -1.80
N LEU A 102 -6.95 -11.76 -1.11
CA LEU A 102 -6.17 -10.74 -0.45
C LEU A 102 -5.53 -9.78 -1.46
N VAL A 103 -4.93 -10.33 -2.53
CA VAL A 103 -4.35 -9.53 -3.60
C VAL A 103 -5.45 -8.71 -4.29
N ALA A 104 -6.60 -9.32 -4.55
CA ALA A 104 -7.74 -8.62 -5.14
C ALA A 104 -8.22 -7.46 -4.24
N ALA A 105 -8.27 -7.67 -2.93
CA ALA A 105 -8.64 -6.63 -1.98
C ALA A 105 -7.64 -5.47 -1.99
N PHE A 106 -6.35 -5.78 -2.09
CA PHE A 106 -5.31 -4.76 -2.15
C PHE A 106 -5.49 -3.85 -3.37
N PHE A 107 -5.58 -4.44 -4.55
CA PHE A 107 -5.75 -3.67 -5.78
C PHE A 107 -7.12 -3.00 -5.85
N GLY A 108 -8.15 -3.68 -5.40
CA GLY A 108 -9.50 -3.10 -5.33
C GLY A 108 -9.55 -1.90 -4.38
N GLY A 109 -8.83 -1.97 -3.26
CA GLY A 109 -8.72 -0.87 -2.32
C GLY A 109 -8.04 0.35 -2.93
N LEU A 110 -6.93 0.13 -3.64
CA LEU A 110 -6.24 1.21 -4.35
C LEU A 110 -7.14 1.86 -5.40
N PHE A 111 -7.84 1.03 -6.17
CA PHE A 111 -8.76 1.52 -7.20
C PHE A 111 -9.92 2.30 -6.57
N ALA A 112 -10.46 1.83 -5.46
CA ALA A 112 -11.55 2.51 -4.76
C ALA A 112 -11.11 3.88 -4.24
N MET A 113 -9.91 3.98 -3.69
CA MET A 113 -9.34 5.25 -3.23
C MET A 113 -9.20 6.24 -4.39
N TYR A 114 -8.66 5.77 -5.51
CA TYR A 114 -8.49 6.61 -6.70
C TYR A 114 -9.85 7.08 -7.24
N TYR A 115 -10.82 6.16 -7.34
CA TYR A 115 -12.15 6.48 -7.81
C TYR A 115 -12.84 7.52 -6.92
N ALA A 116 -12.80 7.31 -5.62
CA ALA A 116 -13.43 8.22 -4.68
C ALA A 116 -12.82 9.63 -4.76
N TRP A 117 -11.49 9.71 -4.89
CA TRP A 117 -10.81 10.99 -5.01
C TRP A 117 -11.16 11.69 -6.32
N ASN A 118 -11.17 10.97 -7.44
CA ASN A 118 -11.52 11.55 -8.73
C ASN A 118 -12.97 12.03 -8.77
N GLU A 119 -13.89 11.26 -8.21
CA GLU A 119 -15.29 11.68 -8.14
C GLU A 119 -15.45 12.93 -7.29
N SER A 120 -14.72 13.01 -6.17
CA SER A 120 -14.82 14.18 -5.30
C SER A 120 -14.30 15.45 -5.97
N LYS A 121 -13.30 15.35 -6.85
CA LYS A 121 -12.78 16.50 -7.58
C LYS A 121 -13.84 17.19 -8.43
N ARG A 122 -14.80 16.44 -8.93
CA ARG A 122 -15.88 16.99 -9.75
C ARG A 122 -16.76 17.96 -8.96
N TYR A 123 -16.82 17.80 -7.65
CA TYR A 123 -17.64 18.66 -6.80
C TYR A 123 -16.93 19.97 -6.40
N TYR A 124 -15.60 20.02 -6.55
CA TYR A 124 -14.80 21.19 -6.19
C TYR A 124 -14.39 22.04 -7.38
N LEU A 125 -14.42 21.44 -8.54
CA LEU A 125 -14.07 22.12 -9.78
C LEU A 125 -15.32 22.46 -10.56
#